data_c056450cd26fc22f9f2f6e20c142976c
#
_entry.id   c056450cd26fc22f9f2f6e20c142976c
#
_cell.length_a   1.000
_cell.length_b   1.000
_cell.length_c   1.000
_cell.angle_alpha   90.00
_cell.angle_beta   90.00
_cell.angle_gamma   90.00
#
_symmetry.space_group_name_H-M   'P 1'
#
loop_
_entity.id
_entity.type
_entity.pdbx_description
1 polymer ?
#
loop_
_entity_poly.entity_id
_entity_poly.type
_entity_poly.pdbx_seq_one_letter_code
_entity_poly.pdbx_strand_id
1 'polypeptide(L)'
;MNDENQYKSIEILVGFLIIIITLILLFFGAFNYFSDKINNYNKYLAEFSSSDGIIIGSDVRLAGVKIGTVSDLNLNEETYLATVEISVDKKIKIPEDTEANISSDGLLGEKYVSLNVGGSDIMLDNGEKLIYTQGSIDFLNL
;
A
#
# COMPACT_ATOMS: atom_id res chain seq x y z
N MET A 1 20.83 -36.62 46.24
CA MET A 1 21.03 -36.81 44.76
C MET A 1 19.75 -36.52 43.94
N ASN A 2 18.63 -36.17 44.57
CA ASN A 2 17.36 -35.83 43.87
C ASN A 2 17.12 -34.32 43.69
N ASP A 3 17.78 -33.48 44.45
CA ASP A 3 17.50 -32.03 44.49
C ASP A 3 18.07 -31.28 43.28
N GLU A 4 19.26 -31.63 42.81
CA GLU A 4 19.89 -31.01 41.65
C GLU A 4 19.08 -31.17 40.35
N ASN A 5 18.39 -32.30 40.14
CA ASN A 5 17.59 -32.55 38.97
C ASN A 5 16.25 -31.78 38.99
N GLN A 6 15.71 -31.47 40.17
CA GLN A 6 14.51 -30.67 40.31
C GLN A 6 14.77 -29.19 39.98
N TYR A 7 15.89 -28.62 40.42
CA TYR A 7 16.26 -27.24 40.12
C TYR A 7 16.49 -27.04 38.62
N LYS A 8 17.18 -27.98 37.92
CA LYS A 8 17.38 -27.93 36.50
C LYS A 8 16.09 -27.99 35.69
N SER A 9 15.11 -28.78 36.13
CA SER A 9 13.81 -28.89 35.50
C SER A 9 13.00 -27.59 35.64
N ILE A 10 13.08 -26.93 36.80
CA ILE A 10 12.40 -25.64 37.06
C ILE A 10 13.03 -24.53 36.22
N GLU A 11 14.37 -24.48 36.09
CA GLU A 11 15.05 -23.50 35.26
C GLU A 11 14.66 -23.62 33.76
N ILE A 12 14.58 -24.85 33.25
CA ILE A 12 14.14 -25.12 31.87
C ILE A 12 12.68 -24.70 31.68
N LEU A 13 11.80 -24.98 32.63
CA LEU A 13 10.39 -24.64 32.58
C LEU A 13 10.17 -23.12 32.61
N VAL A 14 10.90 -22.40 33.46
CA VAL A 14 10.88 -20.94 33.52
C VAL A 14 11.42 -20.33 32.22
N GLY A 15 12.52 -20.85 31.68
CA GLY A 15 13.06 -20.40 30.39
C GLY A 15 12.06 -20.57 29.25
N PHE A 16 11.39 -21.72 29.18
CA PHE A 16 10.35 -22.01 28.20
C PHE A 16 9.13 -21.06 28.34
N LEU A 17 8.70 -20.80 29.56
CA LEU A 17 7.63 -19.86 29.87
C LEU A 17 7.95 -18.44 29.36
N ILE A 18 9.18 -17.97 29.62
CA ILE A 18 9.62 -16.64 29.16
C ILE A 18 9.61 -16.56 27.62
N ILE A 19 10.08 -17.61 26.94
CA ILE A 19 10.05 -17.65 25.48
C ILE A 19 8.63 -17.57 24.95
N ILE A 20 7.69 -18.33 25.52
CA ILE A 20 6.28 -18.30 25.13
C ILE A 20 5.69 -16.91 25.31
N ILE A 21 5.91 -16.28 26.45
CA ILE A 21 5.40 -14.92 26.74
C ILE A 21 5.97 -13.91 25.72
N THR A 22 7.26 -14.01 25.42
CA THR A 22 7.91 -13.13 24.45
C THR A 22 7.32 -13.30 23.04
N LEU A 23 7.08 -14.54 22.61
CA LEU A 23 6.45 -14.84 21.33
C LEU A 23 5.02 -14.32 21.25
N ILE A 24 4.24 -14.43 22.32
CA ILE A 24 2.88 -13.90 22.42
C ILE A 24 2.89 -12.37 22.30
N LEU A 25 3.80 -11.70 23.02
CA LEU A 25 3.93 -10.23 22.96
C LEU A 25 4.34 -9.75 21.57
N LEU A 26 5.28 -10.44 20.91
CA LEU A 26 5.68 -10.13 19.54
C LEU A 26 4.53 -10.36 18.55
N PHE A 27 3.79 -11.44 18.69
CA PHE A 27 2.64 -11.73 17.85
C PHE A 27 1.53 -10.68 18.01
N PHE A 28 1.18 -10.32 19.25
CA PHE A 28 0.19 -9.28 19.53
C PHE A 28 0.64 -7.90 19.05
N GLY A 29 1.91 -7.55 19.23
CA GLY A 29 2.49 -6.29 18.74
C GLY A 29 2.44 -6.20 17.23
N ALA A 30 2.84 -7.26 16.52
CA ALA A 30 2.79 -7.34 15.07
C ALA A 30 1.34 -7.26 14.54
N PHE A 31 0.41 -7.96 15.18
CA PHE A 31 -0.99 -7.99 14.76
C PHE A 31 -1.66 -6.61 14.88
N ASN A 32 -1.42 -5.88 15.98
CA ASN A 32 -1.96 -4.53 16.15
C ASN A 32 -1.34 -3.54 15.15
N TYR A 33 -0.04 -3.66 14.87
CA TYR A 33 0.64 -2.79 13.91
C TYR A 33 0.10 -2.95 12.48
N PHE A 34 -0.28 -4.17 12.09
CA PHE A 34 -0.90 -4.44 10.78
C PHE A 34 -2.36 -3.97 10.71
N SER A 35 -3.13 -4.11 11.78
CA SER A 35 -4.57 -3.76 11.80
C SER A 35 -4.83 -2.27 11.68
N ASP A 36 -4.03 -1.42 12.32
CA ASP A 36 -4.21 0.04 12.27
C ASP A 36 -3.94 0.63 10.87
N LYS A 37 -3.07 0.00 10.08
CA LYS A 37 -2.79 0.45 8.71
C LYS A 37 -3.95 0.21 7.75
N ILE A 38 -4.71 -0.87 7.93
CA ILE A 38 -5.80 -1.25 6.99
C ILE A 38 -7.00 -0.31 7.10
N ASN A 39 -7.25 0.25 8.27
CA ASN A 39 -8.44 1.08 8.55
C ASN A 39 -8.29 2.57 8.21
N ASN A 40 -7.08 3.05 7.89
CA ASN A 40 -6.81 4.47 7.67
C ASN A 40 -6.67 4.88 6.20
N TYR A 41 -6.90 3.96 5.27
CA TYR A 41 -6.79 4.22 3.84
C TYR A 41 -8.10 3.92 3.12
N ASN A 42 -8.43 4.74 2.14
CA ASN A 42 -9.42 4.45 1.12
C ASN A 42 -8.71 3.86 -0.09
N LYS A 43 -9.36 2.92 -0.76
CA LYS A 43 -8.87 2.29 -1.97
C LYS A 43 -9.60 2.87 -3.17
N TYR A 44 -8.89 3.13 -4.24
CA TYR A 44 -9.44 3.57 -5.52
C TYR A 44 -8.80 2.75 -6.63
N LEU A 45 -9.53 2.56 -7.72
CA LEU A 45 -9.07 1.83 -8.89
C LEU A 45 -8.73 2.81 -10.01
N ALA A 46 -7.64 2.56 -10.73
CA ALA A 46 -7.28 3.31 -11.91
C ALA A 46 -6.84 2.33 -13.01
N GLU A 47 -7.35 2.48 -14.22
CA GLU A 47 -6.94 1.64 -15.36
C GLU A 47 -6.06 2.44 -16.31
N PHE A 48 -4.91 1.88 -16.64
CA PHE A 48 -3.93 2.49 -17.52
C PHE A 48 -3.66 1.62 -18.75
N SER A 49 -3.41 2.26 -19.89
CA SER A 49 -2.94 1.56 -21.11
C SER A 49 -1.53 1.00 -20.96
N SER A 50 -0.72 1.60 -20.10
CA SER A 50 0.61 1.11 -19.70
C SER A 50 0.88 1.54 -18.26
N SER A 51 1.34 0.60 -17.44
CA SER A 51 1.77 0.83 -16.06
C SER A 51 3.27 0.59 -15.89
N ASP A 52 4.05 0.69 -16.96
CA ASP A 52 5.49 0.43 -16.95
C ASP A 52 6.21 1.20 -15.84
N GLY A 53 6.97 0.45 -15.03
CA GLY A 53 7.74 0.97 -13.91
C GLY A 53 6.95 1.19 -12.62
N ILE A 54 5.63 0.96 -12.61
CA ILE A 54 4.82 0.92 -11.39
C ILE A 54 4.89 -0.49 -10.79
N ILE A 55 5.09 -0.54 -9.49
CA ILE A 55 5.10 -1.76 -8.68
C ILE A 55 4.21 -1.58 -7.45
N ILE A 56 3.83 -2.68 -6.80
CA ILE A 56 3.19 -2.61 -5.49
C ILE A 56 4.12 -1.90 -4.51
N GLY A 57 3.63 -0.87 -3.81
CA GLY A 57 4.42 0.01 -2.96
C GLY A 57 4.86 1.31 -3.61
N SER A 58 4.73 1.47 -4.96
CA SER A 58 4.97 2.75 -5.63
C SER A 58 4.19 3.88 -4.97
N ASP A 59 4.77 5.07 -4.93
CA ASP A 59 4.14 6.24 -4.33
C ASP A 59 2.89 6.69 -5.09
N VAL A 60 1.89 7.15 -4.33
CA VAL A 60 0.77 7.95 -4.85
C VAL A 60 0.95 9.36 -4.33
N ARG A 61 1.05 10.33 -5.24
CA ARG A 61 1.32 11.73 -4.91
C ARG A 61 0.21 12.65 -5.41
N LEU A 62 -0.09 13.65 -4.59
CA LEU A 62 -0.99 14.76 -4.92
C LEU A 62 -0.20 16.07 -4.77
N ALA A 63 -0.14 16.87 -5.83
CA ALA A 63 0.67 18.10 -5.85
C ALA A 63 2.13 17.86 -5.39
N GLY A 64 2.72 16.70 -5.73
CA GLY A 64 4.07 16.31 -5.34
C GLY A 64 4.21 15.72 -3.93
N VAL A 65 3.17 15.77 -3.10
CA VAL A 65 3.18 15.22 -1.74
C VAL A 65 2.68 13.78 -1.75
N LYS A 66 3.41 12.89 -1.10
CA LYS A 66 2.98 11.49 -0.93
C LYS A 66 1.75 11.41 -0.04
N ILE A 67 0.66 10.88 -0.56
CA ILE A 67 -0.60 10.69 0.13
C ILE A 67 -1.02 9.22 0.25
N GLY A 68 -0.29 8.32 -0.38
CA GLY A 68 -0.61 6.91 -0.39
C GLY A 68 0.41 6.07 -1.14
N THR A 69 0.01 4.83 -1.46
CA THR A 69 0.82 3.88 -2.22
C THR A 69 -0.05 2.99 -3.10
N VAL A 70 0.55 2.40 -4.12
CA VAL A 70 -0.06 1.32 -4.91
C VAL A 70 -0.17 0.08 -4.04
N SER A 71 -1.38 -0.45 -3.89
CA SER A 71 -1.67 -1.63 -3.07
C SER A 71 -1.80 -2.93 -3.88
N ASP A 72 -2.22 -2.82 -5.14
CA ASP A 72 -2.35 -3.97 -6.04
C ASP A 72 -2.17 -3.55 -7.51
N LEU A 73 -1.75 -4.52 -8.34
CA LEU A 73 -1.51 -4.32 -9.77
C LEU A 73 -1.89 -5.58 -10.53
N ASN A 74 -2.89 -5.48 -11.39
CA ASN A 74 -3.42 -6.59 -12.17
C ASN A 74 -3.62 -6.20 -13.63
N LEU A 75 -3.64 -7.19 -14.53
CA LEU A 75 -4.05 -7.01 -15.90
C LEU A 75 -5.53 -7.41 -16.05
N ASN A 76 -6.34 -6.54 -16.62
CA ASN A 76 -7.68 -6.87 -17.02
C ASN A 76 -7.62 -7.66 -18.34
N GLU A 77 -7.98 -8.95 -18.30
CA GLU A 77 -7.88 -9.86 -19.45
C GLU A 77 -8.85 -9.53 -20.60
N GLU A 78 -9.94 -8.82 -20.30
CA GLU A 78 -10.93 -8.43 -21.31
C GLU A 78 -10.53 -7.15 -22.05
N THR A 79 -10.04 -6.16 -21.30
CA THR A 79 -9.70 -4.83 -21.85
C THR A 79 -8.22 -4.67 -22.18
N TYR A 80 -7.37 -5.58 -21.67
CA TYR A 80 -5.91 -5.50 -21.72
C TYR A 80 -5.33 -4.23 -21.09
N LEU A 81 -6.07 -3.62 -20.16
CA LEU A 81 -5.61 -2.48 -19.37
C LEU A 81 -4.98 -2.96 -18.05
N ALA A 82 -3.97 -2.25 -17.63
CA ALA A 82 -3.40 -2.45 -16.29
C ALA A 82 -4.32 -1.80 -15.26
N THR A 83 -4.90 -2.61 -14.36
CA THR A 83 -5.71 -2.14 -13.23
C THR A 83 -4.79 -1.95 -12.03
N VAL A 84 -4.66 -0.73 -11.59
CA VAL A 84 -3.85 -0.31 -10.44
C VAL A 84 -4.79 0.04 -9.30
N GLU A 85 -4.68 -0.65 -8.17
CA GLU A 85 -5.36 -0.27 -6.93
C GLU A 85 -4.44 0.64 -6.12
N ILE A 86 -4.92 1.83 -5.76
CA ILE A 86 -4.19 2.79 -4.94
C ILE A 86 -4.84 2.91 -3.57
N SER A 87 -4.03 2.95 -2.53
CA SER A 87 -4.43 3.19 -1.14
C SER A 87 -4.05 4.60 -0.74
N VAL A 88 -5.04 5.46 -0.46
CA VAL A 88 -4.86 6.88 -0.12
C VAL A 88 -5.34 7.13 1.30
N ASP A 89 -4.64 7.98 2.06
CA ASP A 89 -5.03 8.36 3.42
C ASP A 89 -6.48 8.89 3.45
N LYS A 90 -7.32 8.35 4.33
CA LYS A 90 -8.75 8.71 4.48
C LYS A 90 -9.00 10.20 4.73
N LYS A 91 -8.01 10.91 5.24
CA LYS A 91 -8.09 12.36 5.44
C LYS A 91 -8.14 13.12 4.13
N ILE A 92 -7.63 12.52 3.05
CA ILE A 92 -7.62 13.11 1.72
C ILE A 92 -8.87 12.64 0.97
N LYS A 93 -9.72 13.58 0.61
CA LYS A 93 -10.88 13.31 -0.23
C LYS A 93 -10.51 13.52 -1.68
N ILE A 94 -10.89 12.58 -2.53
CA ILE A 94 -10.57 12.57 -3.96
C ILE A 94 -11.85 12.91 -4.74
N PRO A 95 -11.90 14.05 -5.45
CA PRO A 95 -13.02 14.38 -6.34
C PRO A 95 -13.14 13.38 -7.49
N GLU A 96 -14.36 13.18 -8.00
CA GLU A 96 -14.66 12.24 -9.08
C GLU A 96 -13.95 12.58 -10.41
N ASP A 97 -13.67 13.87 -10.64
CA ASP A 97 -12.98 14.40 -11.81
C ASP A 97 -11.46 14.45 -11.66
N THR A 98 -10.91 13.73 -10.68
CA THR A 98 -9.46 13.61 -10.48
C THR A 98 -8.85 12.75 -11.58
N GLU A 99 -7.78 13.26 -12.17
CA GLU A 99 -6.97 12.56 -13.16
C GLU A 99 -5.80 11.84 -12.48
N ALA A 100 -5.58 10.56 -12.85
CA ALA A 100 -4.42 9.78 -12.41
C ALA A 100 -3.44 9.59 -13.57
N ASN A 101 -2.18 10.00 -13.38
CA ASN A 101 -1.12 9.86 -14.37
C ASN A 101 0.05 9.10 -13.79
N ILE A 102 0.76 8.36 -14.64
CA ILE A 102 2.04 7.75 -14.26
C ILE A 102 3.17 8.71 -14.64
N SER A 103 3.89 9.16 -13.63
CA SER A 103 5.01 10.10 -13.75
C SER A 103 6.31 9.48 -13.22
N SER A 104 7.45 10.04 -13.59
CA SER A 104 8.76 9.63 -13.06
C SER A 104 9.44 10.76 -12.30
N ASP A 105 10.24 10.39 -11.32
CA ASP A 105 11.04 11.34 -10.54
C ASP A 105 12.32 11.72 -11.32
N GLY A 106 12.16 12.65 -12.24
CA GLY A 106 13.19 12.99 -13.23
C GLY A 106 13.32 11.94 -14.35
N LEU A 107 14.48 11.91 -15.02
CA LEU A 107 14.71 11.04 -16.19
C LEU A 107 15.03 9.59 -15.82
N LEU A 108 15.59 9.33 -14.66
CA LEU A 108 16.08 8.02 -14.21
C LEU A 108 15.52 7.61 -12.85
N GLY A 109 14.59 8.38 -12.32
CA GLY A 109 13.97 8.10 -11.02
C GLY A 109 12.85 7.06 -11.08
N GLU A 110 12.37 6.67 -9.91
CA GLU A 110 11.24 5.75 -9.78
C GLU A 110 9.96 6.35 -10.34
N LYS A 111 9.10 5.50 -10.87
CA LYS A 111 7.77 5.91 -11.32
C LYS A 111 6.78 5.89 -10.17
N TYR A 112 5.84 6.82 -10.20
CA TYR A 112 4.80 6.98 -9.20
C TYR A 112 3.48 7.38 -9.86
N VAL A 113 2.38 7.19 -9.13
CA VAL A 113 1.05 7.65 -9.56
C VAL A 113 0.86 9.09 -9.08
N SER A 114 0.71 10.02 -10.01
CA SER A 114 0.38 11.42 -9.74
C SER A 114 -1.12 11.63 -9.88
N LEU A 115 -1.75 12.20 -8.85
CA LEU A 115 -3.14 12.61 -8.87
C LEU A 115 -3.23 14.12 -9.09
N ASN A 116 -4.02 14.51 -10.07
CA ASN A 116 -4.38 15.90 -10.34
C ASN A 116 -5.88 16.07 -10.06
N VAL A 117 -6.21 16.76 -8.99
CA VAL A 117 -7.62 16.98 -8.61
C VAL A 117 -8.28 17.96 -9.56
N GLY A 118 -9.53 17.69 -9.91
CA GLY A 118 -10.39 18.60 -10.64
C GLY A 118 -11.12 19.58 -9.74
N GLY A 119 -12.27 20.07 -10.20
CA GLY A 119 -13.09 21.06 -9.49
C GLY A 119 -14.46 20.53 -9.05
N SER A 120 -14.72 19.22 -9.14
CA SER A 120 -15.99 18.63 -8.71
C SER A 120 -16.16 18.68 -7.20
N ASP A 121 -17.39 19.00 -6.76
CA ASP A 121 -17.78 18.89 -5.36
C ASP A 121 -18.16 17.46 -4.95
N ILE A 122 -18.27 16.55 -5.93
CA ILE A 122 -18.58 15.12 -5.69
C ILE A 122 -17.28 14.37 -5.42
N MET A 123 -17.25 13.66 -4.28
CA MET A 123 -16.07 12.89 -3.87
C MET A 123 -16.29 11.42 -4.16
N LEU A 124 -15.23 10.75 -4.59
CA LEU A 124 -15.23 9.30 -4.78
C LEU A 124 -15.34 8.56 -3.46
N ASP A 125 -16.18 7.53 -3.45
CA ASP A 125 -16.29 6.59 -2.34
C ASP A 125 -15.19 5.52 -2.38
N ASN A 126 -15.01 4.84 -1.25
CA ASN A 126 -14.02 3.77 -1.16
C ASN A 126 -14.35 2.61 -2.13
N GLY A 127 -13.41 2.25 -2.96
CA GLY A 127 -13.55 1.20 -3.98
C GLY A 127 -13.97 1.72 -5.36
N GLU A 128 -14.24 3.01 -5.51
CA GLU A 128 -14.60 3.59 -6.79
C GLU A 128 -13.41 3.77 -7.72
N LYS A 129 -13.73 3.94 -9.01
CA LYS A 129 -12.76 4.02 -10.09
C LYS A 129 -12.53 5.46 -10.53
N LEU A 130 -11.26 5.82 -10.67
CA LEU A 130 -10.83 7.03 -11.36
C LEU A 130 -11.08 6.87 -12.86
N ILE A 131 -11.85 7.78 -13.43
CA ILE A 131 -12.27 7.72 -14.85
C ILE A 131 -11.20 8.30 -15.77
N TYR A 132 -10.48 9.32 -15.30
CA TYR A 132 -9.49 10.03 -16.09
C TYR A 132 -8.10 9.47 -15.75
N THR A 133 -7.49 8.77 -16.71
CA THR A 133 -6.19 8.13 -16.52
C THR A 133 -5.29 8.35 -17.72
N GLN A 134 -4.00 8.60 -17.46
CA GLN A 134 -2.95 8.67 -18.47
C GLN A 134 -1.84 7.70 -18.11
N GLY A 135 -1.58 6.74 -19.01
CA GLY A 135 -0.53 5.74 -18.83
C GLY A 135 0.88 6.32 -18.89
N SER A 136 1.85 5.47 -18.58
CA SER A 136 3.27 5.81 -18.61
C SER A 136 3.70 6.27 -20.00
N ILE A 137 4.36 7.41 -20.08
CA ILE A 137 5.05 7.87 -21.28
C ILE A 137 6.54 7.52 -21.13
N ASP A 138 7.07 6.78 -22.10
CA ASP A 138 8.49 6.46 -22.16
C ASP A 138 9.19 7.41 -23.12
N PHE A 139 9.96 8.35 -22.57
CA PHE A 139 10.70 9.35 -23.37
C PHE A 139 11.92 8.76 -24.11
N LEU A 140 12.30 7.51 -23.81
CA LEU A 140 13.43 6.84 -24.46
C LEU A 140 13.05 6.20 -25.81
N ASN A 141 11.76 6.13 -26.13
CA ASN A 141 11.23 5.57 -27.37
C ASN A 141 10.72 6.63 -28.37
N LEU A 142 11.03 7.89 -28.13
CA LEU A 142 10.78 9.03 -29.04
C LEU A 142 12.05 9.39 -29.83
#